data_bdf9abe89b3af27111f6974f469161bd
#
_entry.id   bdf9abe89b3af27111f6974f469161bd
#
_cell.length_a   1.000
_cell.length_b   1.000
_cell.length_c   1.000
_cell.angle_alpha   90.00
_cell.angle_beta   90.00
_cell.angle_gamma   90.00
#
_symmetry.space_group_name_H-M   'P 1'
#
loop_
_entity.id
_entity.type
_entity.pdbx_description
1 polymer ?
#
loop_
_entity_poly.entity_id
_entity_poly.type
_entity_poly.pdbx_seq_one_letter_code
_entity_poly.pdbx_strand_id
1 'polypeptide(L)'
;MKLIAETIQDVEYITEEKEGGGKDMKIRGIFMQADMKNRNGRVYPMDVLSKEVARYNKEFVAEGRAFGELGHPEGPTVNLDRVSHMITKLEADGKNFIGEAKLLSTPMGEIAKALIKDGGKLGVSSRGMGSIESRRGANYVKDDFYLATAADIVADPSAPQAFVEGIMEGKEWIWNNGILREVDINGIKNDINEGVRKGQSNVSALAFAKFMSKL
;
A
#
# COMPACT_ATOMS: atom_id res chain seq x y z
N MET A 1 8.05 -5.98 -9.54
CA MET A 1 6.74 -5.82 -8.88
C MET A 1 6.31 -4.36 -8.95
N LYS A 2 5.03 -4.11 -9.12
CA LYS A 2 4.47 -2.74 -9.14
C LYS A 2 3.85 -2.45 -7.78
N LEU A 3 3.89 -1.21 -7.32
CA LEU A 3 3.13 -0.77 -6.13
C LEU A 3 1.64 -0.77 -6.47
N ILE A 4 0.83 -1.28 -5.56
CA ILE A 4 -0.61 -1.39 -5.68
C ILE A 4 -1.22 -0.74 -4.45
N ALA A 5 -2.04 0.31 -4.63
CA ALA A 5 -2.74 0.98 -3.55
C ALA A 5 -4.25 0.93 -3.80
N GLU A 6 -5.03 0.68 -2.76
CA GLU A 6 -6.49 0.56 -2.78
C GLU A 6 -7.11 1.37 -1.65
N THR A 7 -8.18 2.06 -1.95
CA THR A 7 -8.82 3.00 -1.02
C THR A 7 -10.28 2.62 -0.76
N ILE A 8 -10.69 2.64 0.51
CA ILE A 8 -12.04 2.31 0.98
C ILE A 8 -12.57 3.45 1.87
N GLN A 9 -13.86 3.81 1.71
CA GLN A 9 -14.48 5.00 2.31
C GLN A 9 -15.22 4.75 3.62
N ASP A 10 -15.75 3.54 3.83
CA ASP A 10 -16.63 3.27 4.96
C ASP A 10 -15.80 2.81 6.17
N VAL A 11 -15.32 3.79 6.94
CA VAL A 11 -14.57 3.57 8.16
C VAL A 11 -15.34 4.14 9.35
N GLU A 12 -15.58 3.30 10.34
CA GLU A 12 -16.18 3.69 11.62
C GLU A 12 -15.12 4.16 12.60
N TYR A 13 -15.46 5.14 13.43
CA TYR A 13 -14.59 5.64 14.50
C TYR A 13 -15.12 5.16 15.84
N ILE A 14 -14.27 4.45 16.60
CA ILE A 14 -14.61 3.89 17.88
C ILE A 14 -13.73 4.55 18.95
N THR A 15 -14.38 4.99 20.05
CA THR A 15 -13.66 5.51 21.21
C THR A 15 -13.87 4.53 22.38
N GLU A 16 -12.80 3.95 22.90
CA GLU A 16 -12.81 3.04 24.05
C GLU A 16 -12.16 3.70 25.26
N GLU A 17 -12.78 3.52 26.45
CA GLU A 17 -12.18 3.94 27.72
C GLU A 17 -11.12 2.93 28.17
N LYS A 18 -9.98 3.45 28.66
CA LYS A 18 -8.93 2.62 29.23
C LYS A 18 -9.17 2.36 30.70
N GLU A 19 -8.81 1.16 31.18
CA GLU A 19 -8.59 0.93 32.59
C GLU A 19 -7.50 1.87 33.11
N GLY A 20 -7.83 2.76 34.05
CA GLY A 20 -6.91 3.77 34.59
C GLY A 20 -7.08 5.20 34.08
N GLY A 21 -8.10 5.45 33.27
CA GLY A 21 -8.43 6.79 32.75
C GLY A 21 -7.69 7.14 31.45
N GLY A 22 -8.42 7.68 30.52
CA GLY A 22 -7.97 8.00 29.16
C GLY A 22 -8.82 7.28 28.12
N LYS A 23 -8.79 7.77 26.88
CA LYS A 23 -9.59 7.19 25.79
C LYS A 23 -8.66 6.79 24.66
N ASP A 24 -8.72 5.53 24.24
CA ASP A 24 -8.15 5.10 22.98
C ASP A 24 -9.14 5.36 21.84
N MET A 25 -8.69 5.99 20.79
CA MET A 25 -9.45 6.17 19.58
C MET A 25 -9.01 5.12 18.57
N LYS A 26 -9.96 4.40 18.01
CA LYS A 26 -9.76 3.37 16.99
C LYS A 26 -10.54 3.72 15.73
N ILE A 27 -10.10 3.22 14.61
CA ILE A 27 -10.84 3.16 13.36
C ILE A 27 -11.14 1.71 13.05
N ARG A 28 -12.33 1.45 12.50
CA ARG A 28 -12.78 0.13 12.07
C ARG A 28 -13.53 0.23 10.76
N GLY A 29 -13.40 -0.77 9.92
CA GLY A 29 -14.16 -0.85 8.69
C GLY A 29 -13.62 -1.91 7.75
N ILE A 30 -14.10 -1.88 6.51
CA ILE A 30 -13.56 -2.71 5.45
C ILE A 30 -12.21 -2.12 5.04
N PHE A 31 -11.12 -2.87 5.17
CA PHE A 31 -9.80 -2.42 4.72
C PHE A 31 -9.46 -2.94 3.33
N MET A 32 -9.98 -4.11 2.93
CA MET A 32 -9.79 -4.69 1.61
C MET A 32 -11.01 -5.53 1.20
N GLN A 33 -11.19 -5.73 -0.12
CA GLN A 33 -12.26 -6.55 -0.69
C GLN A 33 -11.71 -7.50 -1.75
N ALA A 34 -12.12 -8.76 -1.70
CA ALA A 34 -11.78 -9.79 -2.68
C ALA A 34 -12.88 -9.99 -3.73
N ASP A 35 -12.51 -10.52 -4.90
CA ASP A 35 -13.40 -10.91 -6.00
C ASP A 35 -14.37 -9.82 -6.46
N MET A 36 -14.03 -8.56 -6.23
CA MET A 36 -14.78 -7.40 -6.68
C MET A 36 -13.86 -6.46 -7.46
N LYS A 37 -14.38 -5.93 -8.57
CA LYS A 37 -13.66 -4.90 -9.32
C LYS A 37 -13.77 -3.59 -8.54
N ASN A 38 -12.65 -3.10 -8.06
CA ASN A 38 -12.57 -1.84 -7.34
C ASN A 38 -12.58 -0.62 -8.29
N ARG A 39 -12.50 0.59 -7.73
CA ARG A 39 -12.52 1.85 -8.49
C ARG A 39 -11.31 1.99 -9.43
N ASN A 40 -10.19 1.36 -9.11
CA ASN A 40 -8.97 1.34 -9.93
C ASN A 40 -9.01 0.26 -11.03
N GLY A 41 -10.16 -0.40 -11.22
CA GLY A 41 -10.33 -1.46 -12.21
C GLY A 41 -9.63 -2.76 -11.85
N ARG A 42 -9.19 -2.95 -10.59
CA ARG A 42 -8.48 -4.13 -10.11
C ARG A 42 -9.40 -5.11 -9.41
N VAL A 43 -9.04 -6.38 -9.50
CA VAL A 43 -9.67 -7.48 -8.78
C VAL A 43 -8.59 -8.23 -8.02
N TYR A 44 -8.79 -8.40 -6.72
CA TYR A 44 -7.95 -9.24 -5.87
C TYR A 44 -8.64 -10.61 -5.73
N PRO A 45 -8.08 -11.69 -6.27
CA PRO A 45 -8.62 -13.02 -6.03
C PRO A 45 -8.63 -13.36 -4.55
N MET A 46 -9.67 -14.06 -4.09
CA MET A 46 -9.86 -14.38 -2.67
C MET A 46 -8.68 -15.17 -2.09
N ASP A 47 -8.16 -16.13 -2.84
CA ASP A 47 -7.03 -16.98 -2.44
C ASP A 47 -5.75 -16.16 -2.27
N VAL A 48 -5.47 -15.23 -3.19
CA VAL A 48 -4.32 -14.32 -3.12
C VAL A 48 -4.41 -13.42 -1.90
N LEU A 49 -5.58 -12.78 -1.71
CA LEU A 49 -5.76 -11.83 -0.62
C LEU A 49 -5.76 -12.52 0.75
N SER A 50 -6.42 -13.69 0.86
CA SER A 50 -6.46 -14.47 2.11
C SER A 50 -5.07 -14.95 2.53
N LYS A 51 -4.26 -15.41 1.58
CA LYS A 51 -2.87 -15.81 1.82
C LYS A 51 -2.05 -14.65 2.39
N GLU A 52 -2.15 -13.46 1.77
CA GLU A 52 -1.39 -12.29 2.19
C GLU A 52 -1.87 -11.71 3.52
N VAL A 53 -3.18 -11.70 3.77
CA VAL A 53 -3.73 -11.29 5.07
C VAL A 53 -3.26 -12.23 6.19
N ALA A 54 -3.24 -13.54 5.95
CA ALA A 54 -2.72 -14.51 6.93
C ALA A 54 -1.24 -14.27 7.23
N ARG A 55 -0.41 -14.02 6.20
CA ARG A 55 1.00 -13.65 6.37
C ARG A 55 1.15 -12.34 7.15
N TYR A 56 0.42 -11.29 6.73
CA TYR A 56 0.47 -9.96 7.36
C TYR A 56 0.07 -10.01 8.84
N ASN A 57 -0.98 -10.75 9.18
CA ASN A 57 -1.39 -10.96 10.55
C ASN A 57 -0.31 -11.61 11.40
N LYS A 58 0.33 -12.67 10.87
CA LYS A 58 1.39 -13.38 11.58
C LYS A 58 2.65 -12.52 11.75
N GLU A 59 3.09 -11.84 10.70
CA GLU A 59 4.39 -11.16 10.67
C GLU A 59 4.35 -9.73 11.24
N PHE A 60 3.20 -9.07 11.18
CA PHE A 60 3.07 -7.66 11.56
C PHE A 60 2.06 -7.42 12.67
N VAL A 61 0.82 -7.91 12.53
CA VAL A 61 -0.22 -7.64 13.54
C VAL A 61 0.09 -8.32 14.86
N ALA A 62 0.41 -9.62 14.84
CA ALA A 62 0.75 -10.39 16.04
C ALA A 62 2.00 -9.86 16.75
N GLU A 63 2.93 -9.29 16.00
CA GLU A 63 4.19 -8.72 16.49
C GLU A 63 4.09 -7.24 16.89
N GLY A 64 2.90 -6.63 16.81
CA GLY A 64 2.71 -5.20 17.11
C GLY A 64 3.46 -4.25 16.18
N ARG A 65 3.70 -4.65 14.93
CA ARG A 65 4.46 -3.89 13.93
C ARG A 65 3.65 -3.47 12.70
N ALA A 66 2.34 -3.69 12.72
CA ALA A 66 1.43 -3.36 11.63
C ALA A 66 1.10 -1.86 11.59
N PHE A 67 2.11 -1.03 11.35
CA PHE A 67 1.94 0.42 11.30
C PHE A 67 1.35 0.88 9.96
N GLY A 68 0.57 1.99 10.03
CA GLY A 68 0.07 2.73 8.88
C GLY A 68 0.37 4.22 9.01
N GLU A 69 0.40 4.90 7.87
CA GLU A 69 0.80 6.29 7.75
C GLU A 69 -0.41 7.22 7.58
N LEU A 70 -0.21 8.51 7.85
CA LEU A 70 -1.12 9.57 7.45
C LEU A 70 -0.72 10.05 6.06
N GLY A 71 -1.62 9.87 5.09
CA GLY A 71 -1.36 10.06 3.67
C GLY A 71 -0.66 8.87 3.01
N HIS A 72 -0.60 8.85 1.69
CA HIS A 72 0.13 7.85 0.92
C HIS A 72 1.58 8.27 0.72
N PRO A 73 2.56 7.46 1.16
CA PRO A 73 3.96 7.66 0.79
C PRO A 73 4.24 7.14 -0.63
N GLU A 74 5.36 7.58 -1.18
CA GLU A 74 5.81 7.21 -2.53
C GLU A 74 6.43 5.79 -2.61
N GLY A 75 6.28 4.95 -1.59
CA GLY A 75 6.89 3.63 -1.59
C GLY A 75 6.18 2.61 -0.71
N PRO A 76 6.58 1.34 -0.78
CA PRO A 76 5.97 0.28 0.01
C PRO A 76 6.48 0.24 1.47
N THR A 77 7.59 0.91 1.77
CA THR A 77 8.17 0.94 3.11
C THR A 77 7.45 1.95 3.98
N VAL A 78 7.15 1.59 5.22
CA VAL A 78 6.56 2.49 6.21
C VAL A 78 7.61 3.45 6.75
N ASN A 79 7.33 4.77 6.69
CA ASN A 79 8.17 5.82 7.27
C ASN A 79 7.72 6.09 8.70
N LEU A 80 8.58 5.82 9.67
CA LEU A 80 8.22 5.89 11.09
C LEU A 80 7.84 7.31 11.56
N ASP A 81 8.35 8.34 10.93
CA ASP A 81 8.00 9.75 11.17
C ASP A 81 6.60 10.13 10.70
N ARG A 82 5.98 9.31 9.83
CA ARG A 82 4.63 9.50 9.29
C ARG A 82 3.59 8.57 9.91
N VAL A 83 4.00 7.66 10.78
CA VAL A 83 3.10 6.69 11.43
C VAL A 83 2.03 7.42 12.24
N SER A 84 0.76 7.11 11.93
CA SER A 84 -0.42 7.68 12.60
C SER A 84 -1.21 6.65 13.39
N HIS A 85 -1.13 5.38 13.03
CA HIS A 85 -1.90 4.31 13.63
C HIS A 85 -1.20 2.96 13.56
N MET A 86 -1.71 1.99 14.31
CA MET A 86 -1.27 0.61 14.29
C MET A 86 -2.48 -0.30 14.13
N ILE A 87 -2.44 -1.16 13.13
CA ILE A 87 -3.49 -2.15 12.86
C ILE A 87 -3.40 -3.22 13.94
N THR A 88 -4.53 -3.45 14.63
CA THR A 88 -4.63 -4.38 15.74
C THR A 88 -5.42 -5.63 15.40
N LYS A 89 -6.21 -5.56 14.29
CA LYS A 89 -7.05 -6.67 13.83
C LYS A 89 -7.24 -6.58 12.33
N LEU A 90 -7.25 -7.75 11.66
CA LEU A 90 -7.58 -7.86 10.24
C LEU A 90 -8.14 -9.26 9.99
N GLU A 91 -9.46 -9.36 9.76
CA GLU A 91 -10.17 -10.63 9.64
C GLU A 91 -11.06 -10.67 8.41
N ALA A 92 -11.21 -11.86 7.83
CA ALA A 92 -12.10 -12.08 6.70
C ALA A 92 -13.56 -12.14 7.17
N ASP A 93 -14.44 -11.46 6.44
CA ASP A 93 -15.90 -11.52 6.56
C ASP A 93 -16.50 -11.60 5.15
N GLY A 94 -16.80 -12.80 4.68
CA GLY A 94 -17.20 -13.06 3.30
C GLY A 94 -16.13 -12.62 2.32
N LYS A 95 -16.45 -11.66 1.45
CA LYS A 95 -15.50 -11.05 0.51
C LYS A 95 -14.76 -9.85 1.07
N ASN A 96 -15.12 -9.39 2.26
CA ASN A 96 -14.51 -8.26 2.92
C ASN A 96 -13.42 -8.71 3.89
N PHE A 97 -12.44 -7.85 4.10
CA PHE A 97 -11.46 -7.98 5.17
C PHE A 97 -11.66 -6.78 6.10
N ILE A 98 -12.23 -7.08 7.27
CA ILE A 98 -12.53 -6.07 8.29
C ILE A 98 -11.27 -5.82 9.11
N GLY A 99 -10.86 -4.56 9.19
CA GLY A 99 -9.72 -4.12 9.96
C GLY A 99 -10.11 -3.24 11.15
N GLU A 100 -9.30 -3.31 12.21
CA GLU A 100 -9.30 -2.35 13.29
C GLU A 100 -7.89 -1.79 13.47
N ALA A 101 -7.78 -0.49 13.70
CA ALA A 101 -6.50 0.15 13.98
C ALA A 101 -6.64 1.19 15.09
N LYS A 102 -5.66 1.20 15.99
CA LYS A 102 -5.54 2.16 17.07
C LYS A 102 -4.79 3.40 16.59
N LEU A 103 -5.36 4.59 16.78
CA LEU A 103 -4.68 5.86 16.54
C LEU A 103 -3.62 6.11 17.62
N LEU A 104 -2.39 6.28 17.20
CA LEU A 104 -1.24 6.42 18.09
C LEU A 104 -1.08 7.87 18.60
N SER A 105 -0.26 8.03 19.64
CA SER A 105 0.13 9.36 20.16
C SER A 105 1.39 9.91 19.48
N THR A 106 1.53 9.60 18.19
CA THR A 106 2.53 10.20 17.30
C THR A 106 2.01 11.53 16.76
N PRO A 107 2.86 12.45 16.27
CA PRO A 107 2.39 13.69 15.66
C PRO A 107 1.31 13.50 14.60
N MET A 108 1.49 12.50 13.71
CA MET A 108 0.53 12.17 12.66
C MET A 108 -0.76 11.52 13.20
N GLY A 109 -0.65 10.73 14.27
CA GLY A 109 -1.81 10.17 14.96
C GLY A 109 -2.65 11.24 15.67
N GLU A 110 -2.02 12.24 16.28
CA GLU A 110 -2.75 13.36 16.88
C GLU A 110 -3.46 14.23 15.84
N ILE A 111 -2.85 14.44 14.67
CA ILE A 111 -3.51 15.11 13.54
C ILE A 111 -4.76 14.32 13.10
N ALA A 112 -4.63 13.00 12.90
CA ALA A 112 -5.77 12.16 12.53
C ALA A 112 -6.90 12.22 13.58
N LYS A 113 -6.55 12.14 14.86
CA LYS A 113 -7.52 12.26 15.98
C LYS A 113 -8.23 13.62 15.98
N ALA A 114 -7.50 14.71 15.77
CA ALA A 114 -8.06 16.05 15.72
C ALA A 114 -9.06 16.19 14.57
N LEU A 115 -8.67 15.79 13.37
CA LEU A 115 -9.54 15.81 12.20
C LEU A 115 -10.84 15.03 12.41
N ILE A 116 -10.76 13.83 13.00
CA ILE A 116 -11.93 13.00 13.31
C ILE A 116 -12.82 13.67 14.38
N LYS A 117 -12.23 14.21 15.45
CA LYS A 117 -12.98 14.90 16.51
C LYS A 117 -13.72 16.13 16.00
N ASP A 118 -13.17 16.83 15.03
CA ASP A 118 -13.76 18.00 14.39
C ASP A 118 -14.79 17.63 13.30
N GLY A 119 -15.13 16.33 13.16
CA GLY A 119 -16.14 15.82 12.23
C GLY A 119 -15.61 15.53 10.82
N GLY A 120 -14.31 15.57 10.61
CA GLY A 120 -13.67 15.18 9.36
C GLY A 120 -13.85 13.69 9.07
N LYS A 121 -14.19 13.36 7.82
CA LYS A 121 -14.25 11.98 7.34
C LYS A 121 -12.95 11.61 6.67
N LEU A 122 -12.32 10.55 7.14
CA LEU A 122 -11.10 9.99 6.58
C LEU A 122 -11.37 8.59 6.04
N GLY A 123 -10.68 8.21 4.99
CA GLY A 123 -10.72 6.85 4.47
C GLY A 123 -9.45 6.08 4.79
N VAL A 124 -9.42 4.83 4.38
CA VAL A 124 -8.22 3.99 4.45
C VAL A 124 -7.86 3.44 3.08
N SER A 125 -6.58 3.23 2.87
CA SER A 125 -6.04 2.69 1.63
C SER A 125 -4.94 1.68 1.89
N SER A 126 -5.09 0.46 1.38
CA SER A 126 -4.04 -0.55 1.47
C SER A 126 -2.92 -0.28 0.47
N ARG A 127 -1.70 -0.66 0.82
CA ARG A 127 -0.51 -0.63 -0.04
C ARG A 127 0.12 -2.00 -0.15
N GLY A 128 0.48 -2.37 -1.37
CA GLY A 128 1.18 -3.62 -1.63
C GLY A 128 2.01 -3.56 -2.89
N MET A 129 2.64 -4.65 -3.19
CA MET A 129 3.41 -4.85 -4.41
C MET A 129 2.97 -6.15 -5.07
N GLY A 130 2.98 -6.18 -6.39
CA GLY A 130 2.63 -7.39 -7.12
C GLY A 130 2.62 -7.18 -8.62
N SER A 131 2.36 -8.25 -9.34
CA SER A 131 2.10 -8.23 -10.76
C SER A 131 0.60 -8.16 -11.03
N ILE A 132 0.24 -7.58 -12.17
CA ILE A 132 -1.14 -7.41 -12.61
C ILE A 132 -1.29 -8.04 -13.98
N GLU A 133 -2.36 -8.81 -14.18
CA GLU A 133 -2.76 -9.36 -15.45
C GLU A 133 -4.09 -8.77 -15.90
N SER A 134 -4.10 -8.13 -17.06
CA SER A 134 -5.33 -7.59 -17.65
C SER A 134 -6.09 -8.70 -18.39
N ARG A 135 -7.31 -8.99 -17.96
CA ARG A 135 -8.21 -9.95 -18.62
C ARG A 135 -9.67 -9.56 -18.43
N ARG A 136 -10.50 -9.78 -19.47
CA ARG A 136 -11.97 -9.55 -19.42
C ARG A 136 -12.38 -8.16 -18.90
N GLY A 137 -11.59 -7.11 -19.23
CA GLY A 137 -11.90 -5.74 -18.85
C GLY A 137 -11.66 -5.39 -17.38
N ALA A 138 -10.87 -6.20 -16.69
CA ALA A 138 -10.38 -5.93 -15.33
C ALA A 138 -8.89 -6.31 -15.20
N ASN A 139 -8.23 -5.74 -14.21
CA ASN A 139 -6.84 -5.98 -13.86
C ASN A 139 -6.77 -6.90 -12.64
N TYR A 140 -6.39 -8.16 -12.86
CA TYR A 140 -6.29 -9.14 -11.78
C TYR A 140 -4.92 -9.10 -11.12
N VAL A 141 -4.91 -8.96 -9.80
CA VAL A 141 -3.69 -9.04 -8.99
C VAL A 141 -3.25 -10.51 -8.92
N LYS A 142 -1.97 -10.76 -9.13
CA LYS A 142 -1.41 -12.11 -9.18
C LYS A 142 -0.96 -12.61 -7.80
N ASP A 143 -0.58 -13.88 -7.77
CA ASP A 143 -0.15 -14.63 -6.58
C ASP A 143 1.18 -14.16 -5.96
N ASP A 144 1.94 -13.33 -6.68
CA ASP A 144 3.13 -12.63 -6.18
C ASP A 144 2.79 -11.35 -5.38
N PHE A 145 1.52 -11.11 -5.07
CA PHE A 145 1.09 -9.98 -4.26
C PHE A 145 1.71 -10.03 -2.87
N TYR A 146 2.29 -8.91 -2.44
CA TYR A 146 2.84 -8.69 -1.12
C TYR A 146 2.17 -7.47 -0.48
N LEU A 147 1.44 -7.66 0.61
CA LEU A 147 0.80 -6.60 1.37
C LEU A 147 1.84 -5.92 2.26
N ALA A 148 2.14 -4.65 1.97
CA ALA A 148 3.10 -3.85 2.73
C ALA A 148 2.43 -3.18 3.93
N THR A 149 1.23 -2.59 3.74
CA THR A 149 0.37 -2.12 4.83
C THR A 149 -1.09 -2.35 4.48
N ALA A 150 -1.87 -2.79 5.46
CA ALA A 150 -3.30 -3.05 5.25
C ALA A 150 -4.14 -1.76 5.22
N ALA A 151 -3.65 -0.67 5.80
CA ALA A 151 -4.31 0.63 5.77
C ALA A 151 -3.31 1.77 5.98
N ASP A 152 -3.37 2.80 5.15
CA ASP A 152 -2.90 4.16 5.41
C ASP A 152 -4.15 5.04 5.54
N ILE A 153 -4.13 6.05 6.41
CA ILE A 153 -5.23 7.01 6.54
C ILE A 153 -5.11 8.07 5.45
N VAL A 154 -6.16 8.26 4.66
CA VAL A 154 -6.19 9.20 3.53
C VAL A 154 -7.37 10.16 3.62
N ALA A 155 -7.20 11.40 3.12
CA ALA A 155 -8.21 12.44 3.20
C ALA A 155 -9.34 12.27 2.18
N ASP A 156 -9.02 11.87 0.97
CA ASP A 156 -10.00 11.68 -0.11
C ASP A 156 -9.79 10.32 -0.79
N PRO A 157 -10.61 9.35 -0.42
CA PRO A 157 -10.66 8.08 -1.09
C PRO A 157 -11.36 8.14 -2.45
N SER A 158 -12.00 9.26 -2.82
CA SER A 158 -12.78 9.37 -4.05
C SER A 158 -12.00 9.84 -5.27
N ALA A 159 -10.75 10.26 -5.13
CA ALA A 159 -9.85 10.64 -6.22
C ALA A 159 -8.85 9.51 -6.58
N PRO A 160 -9.31 8.35 -7.07
CA PRO A 160 -8.45 7.19 -7.29
C PRO A 160 -7.41 7.38 -8.40
N GLN A 161 -7.68 8.26 -9.35
CA GLN A 161 -6.81 8.46 -10.50
C GLN A 161 -5.60 9.37 -10.21
N ALA A 162 -5.75 10.34 -9.31
CA ALA A 162 -4.69 11.29 -8.99
C ALA A 162 -3.55 10.68 -8.16
N PHE A 163 -3.84 9.63 -7.36
CA PHE A 163 -2.85 9.03 -6.46
C PHE A 163 -2.17 7.77 -7.02
N VAL A 164 -2.79 7.06 -7.96
CA VAL A 164 -2.31 5.75 -8.43
C VAL A 164 -1.61 5.82 -9.78
N GLU A 165 -2.01 6.70 -10.68
CA GLU A 165 -1.37 6.83 -12.00
C GLU A 165 -0.09 7.66 -11.98
N GLY A 166 0.00 8.67 -11.10
CA GLY A 166 1.16 9.56 -11.03
C GLY A 166 2.39 9.02 -10.31
N ILE A 167 2.22 8.04 -9.43
CA ILE A 167 3.30 7.60 -8.52
C ILE A 167 4.17 6.49 -9.12
N MET A 168 3.65 5.68 -10.08
CA MET A 168 4.27 4.39 -10.38
C MET A 168 4.42 4.02 -11.85
N GLU A 169 4.19 4.92 -12.80
CA GLU A 169 4.57 4.63 -14.17
C GLU A 169 6.10 4.57 -14.31
N GLY A 170 6.60 3.36 -14.48
CA GLY A 170 8.00 3.10 -14.81
C GLY A 170 8.93 2.73 -13.66
N LYS A 171 8.42 2.59 -12.46
CA LYS A 171 9.21 2.16 -11.30
C LYS A 171 8.86 0.74 -10.91
N GLU A 172 9.86 -0.08 -10.66
CA GLU A 172 9.72 -1.43 -10.11
C GLU A 172 10.52 -1.56 -8.83
N TRP A 173 10.01 -2.39 -7.93
CA TRP A 173 10.65 -2.66 -6.65
C TRP A 173 11.21 -4.07 -6.64
N ILE A 174 12.46 -4.22 -6.24
CA ILE A 174 13.15 -5.51 -6.13
C ILE A 174 13.73 -5.70 -4.72
N TRP A 175 13.63 -6.94 -4.24
CA TRP A 175 14.31 -7.37 -3.04
C TRP A 175 15.79 -7.60 -3.34
N ASN A 176 16.66 -6.91 -2.61
CA ASN A 176 18.08 -7.12 -2.66
C ASN A 176 18.62 -7.29 -1.23
N ASN A 177 19.00 -8.52 -0.88
CA ASN A 177 19.51 -8.88 0.45
C ASN A 177 18.63 -8.39 1.62
N GLY A 178 17.30 -8.57 1.50
CA GLY A 178 16.35 -8.15 2.54
C GLY A 178 16.00 -6.66 2.53
N ILE A 179 16.54 -5.88 1.60
CA ILE A 179 16.23 -4.47 1.42
C ILE A 179 15.44 -4.29 0.13
N LEU A 180 14.29 -3.63 0.22
CA LEU A 180 13.48 -3.28 -0.92
C LEU A 180 14.05 -2.02 -1.60
N ARG A 181 14.39 -2.12 -2.89
CA ARG A 181 14.95 -1.02 -3.67
C ARG A 181 14.08 -0.66 -4.86
N GLU A 182 13.92 0.63 -5.08
CA GLU A 182 13.25 1.17 -6.27
C GLU A 182 14.18 1.10 -7.48
N VAL A 183 13.64 0.67 -8.62
CA VAL A 183 14.36 0.65 -9.91
C VAL A 183 13.51 1.35 -10.96
N ASP A 184 14.04 2.40 -11.53
CA ASP A 184 13.45 3.10 -12.68
C ASP A 184 13.73 2.32 -13.97
N ILE A 185 12.81 1.40 -14.30
CA ILE A 185 12.90 0.59 -15.51
C ILE A 185 12.68 1.42 -16.79
N ASN A 186 11.83 2.43 -16.73
CA ASN A 186 11.55 3.26 -17.91
C ASN A 186 12.74 4.18 -18.25
N GLY A 187 13.38 4.77 -17.24
CA GLY A 187 14.62 5.50 -17.44
C GLY A 187 15.69 4.63 -18.09
N ILE A 188 15.89 3.42 -17.59
CA ILE A 188 16.88 2.47 -18.16
C ILE A 188 16.50 2.05 -19.58
N LYS A 189 15.22 1.77 -19.88
CA LYS A 189 14.75 1.44 -21.23
C LYS A 189 14.97 2.61 -22.20
N ASN A 190 14.71 3.84 -21.76
CA ASN A 190 14.92 5.04 -22.56
C ASN A 190 16.42 5.24 -22.86
N ASP A 191 17.29 5.09 -21.88
CA ASP A 191 18.74 5.17 -22.05
C ASP A 191 19.25 4.13 -23.07
N ILE A 192 18.77 2.88 -22.99
CA ILE A 192 19.11 1.81 -23.94
C ILE A 192 18.62 2.17 -25.35
N ASN A 193 17.35 2.57 -25.49
CA ASN A 193 16.76 2.90 -26.79
C ASN A 193 17.45 4.11 -27.42
N GLU A 194 17.80 5.13 -26.64
CA GLU A 194 18.53 6.30 -27.13
C GLU A 194 19.95 5.93 -27.58
N GLY A 195 20.64 5.08 -26.83
CA GLY A 195 21.94 4.54 -27.22
C GLY A 195 21.89 3.77 -28.54
N VAL A 196 20.86 2.94 -28.73
CA VAL A 196 20.63 2.19 -30.00
C VAL A 196 20.36 3.16 -31.15
N ARG A 197 19.49 4.16 -30.98
CA ARG A 197 19.17 5.16 -32.03
C ARG A 197 20.39 5.98 -32.44
N LYS A 198 21.31 6.27 -31.54
CA LYS A 198 22.55 7.02 -31.80
C LYS A 198 23.70 6.15 -32.30
N GLY A 199 23.49 4.83 -32.44
CA GLY A 199 24.55 3.89 -32.85
C GLY A 199 25.66 3.75 -31.81
N GLN A 200 25.39 4.11 -30.55
CA GLN A 200 26.37 4.10 -29.45
C GLN A 200 26.25 2.80 -28.64
N SER A 201 26.85 1.72 -29.15
CA SER A 201 26.81 0.40 -28.50
C SER A 201 27.31 0.42 -27.03
N ASN A 202 28.28 1.27 -26.72
CA ASN A 202 28.84 1.41 -25.39
C ASN A 202 27.83 2.01 -24.38
N VAL A 203 26.95 2.94 -24.80
CA VAL A 203 25.94 3.53 -23.92
C VAL A 203 24.86 2.51 -23.58
N SER A 204 24.41 1.73 -24.57
CA SER A 204 23.44 0.64 -24.35
C SER A 204 24.02 -0.47 -23.45
N ALA A 205 25.29 -0.82 -23.62
CA ALA A 205 25.96 -1.81 -22.79
C ALA A 205 26.14 -1.32 -21.33
N LEU A 206 26.50 -0.05 -21.13
CA LEU A 206 26.61 0.56 -19.80
C LEU A 206 25.25 0.67 -19.10
N ALA A 207 24.18 1.07 -19.81
CA ALA A 207 22.82 1.11 -19.26
C ALA A 207 22.35 -0.28 -18.88
N PHE A 208 22.62 -1.31 -19.69
CA PHE A 208 22.32 -2.70 -19.39
C PHE A 208 23.14 -3.24 -18.21
N ALA A 209 24.45 -2.97 -18.15
CA ALA A 209 25.31 -3.35 -17.03
C ALA A 209 24.84 -2.69 -15.72
N LYS A 210 24.42 -1.41 -15.75
CA LYS A 210 23.84 -0.69 -14.63
C LYS A 210 22.50 -1.30 -14.17
N PHE A 211 21.70 -1.80 -15.10
CA PHE A 211 20.48 -2.55 -14.79
C PHE A 211 20.81 -3.86 -14.08
N MET A 212 21.71 -4.67 -14.67
CA MET A 212 22.12 -5.96 -14.09
C MET A 212 22.76 -5.83 -12.70
N SER A 213 23.49 -4.74 -12.44
CA SER A 213 24.09 -4.50 -11.11
C SER A 213 23.08 -4.11 -10.03
N LYS A 214 21.83 -3.83 -10.41
CA LYS A 214 20.74 -3.47 -9.49
C LYS A 214 19.76 -4.62 -9.23
N LEU A 215 19.87 -5.71 -10.02
CA LEU A 215 19.18 -6.99 -9.78
C LEU A 215 19.94 -7.83 -8.74
#